data_3a6dc4cffa8541cabed3b876f1a58347
#
_entry.id   3a6dc4cffa8541cabed3b876f1a58347
#
_cell.length_a   1.000
_cell.length_b   1.000
_cell.length_c   1.000
_cell.angle_alpha   90.00
_cell.angle_beta   90.00
_cell.angle_gamma   90.00
#
_symmetry.space_group_name_H-M   'P 1'
#
loop_
_entity.id
_entity.type
_entity.pdbx_description
1 polymer ?
#
loop_
_entity_poly.entity_id
_entity_poly.type
_entity_poly.pdbx_seq_one_letter_code
_entity_poly.pdbx_strand_id
1 'polypeptide(L)'
;MERNEVSQNPTPLLSVKDIYKSFGLNAVLKGISLDVMPGEVLALIGGNGAGKSTLMKIIMGLYTYDGGELSIQGEPVVLNRTSDALERGIYMVPQEPLLFPNMTVEENILIGFRQSKAELHRELLATMKEAGWDLDLSRKASSLSIAEQQLVEILRGLLRHAQLLILDEPTSALTFDEVKSLFRCVSDLRSKGIGIIYITHRLAEVFEIATHVAIMRDGVITIQGPISGFVREDLVKGLLPPDSDTEAAQKERSTEVRPVDYTAAPVLELKDFSGYGFSGINMKVYPGEILGVAGVVGAGRTEMATTIFGMDKVLGGQVLLNGQDITGKKTRQVIQAGLN
;
A
#
# COMPACT_ATOMS: atom_id res chain seq x y z
N MET A 1 37.55 -39.26 -10.98
CA MET A 1 37.24 -38.37 -9.83
C MET A 1 36.25 -37.34 -10.33
N GLU A 2 34.98 -37.70 -10.29
CA GLU A 2 33.87 -36.77 -10.62
C GLU A 2 33.69 -35.82 -9.42
N ARG A 3 33.90 -34.55 -9.69
CA ARG A 3 33.50 -33.52 -8.72
C ARG A 3 31.99 -33.40 -8.77
N ASN A 4 31.32 -33.88 -7.74
CA ASN A 4 29.94 -33.52 -7.44
C ASN A 4 29.89 -31.99 -7.18
N GLU A 5 29.55 -31.20 -8.19
CA GLU A 5 29.03 -29.86 -8.00
C GLU A 5 27.65 -30.02 -7.37
N VAL A 6 27.62 -29.98 -6.05
CA VAL A 6 26.38 -29.74 -5.30
C VAL A 6 25.96 -28.30 -5.67
N SER A 7 24.99 -28.18 -6.54
CA SER A 7 24.33 -26.92 -6.81
C SER A 7 23.68 -26.47 -5.49
N GLN A 8 24.39 -25.61 -4.76
CA GLN A 8 23.80 -24.95 -3.57
C GLN A 8 22.71 -24.03 -4.09
N ASN A 9 21.46 -24.40 -3.92
CA ASN A 9 20.37 -23.46 -4.08
C ASN A 9 20.67 -22.26 -3.17
N PRO A 10 20.59 -21.02 -3.70
CA PRO A 10 20.87 -19.83 -2.89
C PRO A 10 19.98 -19.81 -1.63
N THR A 11 20.58 -19.47 -0.49
CA THR A 11 19.88 -19.40 0.80
C THR A 11 18.87 -18.26 0.78
N PRO A 12 17.59 -18.47 1.13
CA PRO A 12 16.62 -17.40 1.25
C PRO A 12 17.01 -16.37 2.29
N LEU A 13 16.73 -15.08 2.04
CA LEU A 13 16.81 -14.03 3.05
C LEU A 13 15.79 -14.26 4.16
N LEU A 14 14.60 -14.67 3.78
CA LEU A 14 13.50 -15.02 4.68
C LEU A 14 12.88 -16.34 4.22
N SER A 15 12.66 -17.25 5.15
CA SER A 15 11.86 -18.47 4.94
C SER A 15 10.81 -18.57 6.03
N VAL A 16 9.57 -18.70 5.61
CA VAL A 16 8.38 -18.91 6.45
C VAL A 16 7.85 -20.30 6.11
N LYS A 17 7.75 -21.19 7.08
CA LYS A 17 7.28 -22.58 6.87
C LYS A 17 6.15 -22.91 7.83
N ASP A 18 5.00 -23.25 7.25
CA ASP A 18 3.80 -23.71 7.97
C ASP A 18 3.43 -22.83 9.16
N ILE A 19 3.45 -21.52 8.99
CA ILE A 19 3.11 -20.57 10.04
C ILE A 19 1.62 -20.58 10.30
N TYR A 20 1.25 -20.86 11.56
CA TYR A 20 -0.11 -20.80 12.08
C TYR A 20 -0.25 -19.65 13.07
N LYS A 21 -1.39 -18.97 13.04
CA LYS A 21 -1.74 -17.92 14.00
C LYS A 21 -3.24 -17.82 14.22
N SER A 22 -3.64 -17.86 15.49
CA SER A 22 -5.04 -17.67 15.90
C SER A 22 -5.14 -16.52 16.92
N PHE A 23 -6.27 -15.84 16.92
CA PHE A 23 -6.67 -14.88 17.94
C PHE A 23 -7.99 -15.36 18.56
N GLY A 24 -7.90 -15.94 19.74
CA GLY A 24 -9.01 -16.65 20.35
C GLY A 24 -9.47 -17.83 19.49
N LEU A 25 -10.73 -17.85 19.09
CA LEU A 25 -11.29 -18.88 18.21
C LEU A 25 -11.09 -18.60 16.70
N ASN A 26 -10.55 -17.45 16.34
CA ASN A 26 -10.35 -17.06 14.94
C ASN A 26 -8.98 -17.46 14.44
N ALA A 27 -8.89 -18.49 13.59
CA ALA A 27 -7.66 -18.89 12.92
C ALA A 27 -7.40 -17.96 11.73
N VAL A 28 -6.37 -17.10 11.85
CA VAL A 28 -6.02 -16.07 10.85
C VAL A 28 -4.98 -16.56 9.86
N LEU A 29 -3.94 -17.30 10.32
CA LEU A 29 -2.97 -17.96 9.44
C LEU A 29 -3.07 -19.48 9.63
N LYS A 30 -3.10 -20.19 8.51
CA LYS A 30 -3.44 -21.63 8.48
C LYS A 30 -2.38 -22.43 7.70
N GLY A 31 -1.10 -22.29 8.11
CA GLY A 31 0.01 -22.98 7.47
C GLY A 31 0.57 -22.18 6.28
N ILE A 32 0.96 -20.94 6.53
CA ILE A 32 1.60 -20.10 5.50
C ILE A 32 3.04 -20.53 5.30
N SER A 33 3.41 -20.79 4.03
CA SER A 33 4.78 -21.07 3.63
C SER A 33 5.16 -20.20 2.44
N LEU A 34 6.27 -19.45 2.56
CA LEU A 34 6.86 -18.65 1.49
C LEU A 34 8.34 -18.38 1.78
N ASP A 35 9.10 -18.18 0.72
CA ASP A 35 10.50 -17.79 0.76
C ASP A 35 10.70 -16.47 0.03
N VAL A 36 11.72 -15.70 0.42
CA VAL A 36 12.18 -14.50 -0.29
C VAL A 36 13.67 -14.60 -0.52
N MET A 37 14.09 -14.57 -1.78
CA MET A 37 15.49 -14.68 -2.17
C MET A 37 16.19 -13.32 -2.24
N PRO A 38 17.53 -13.27 -2.18
CA PRO A 38 18.28 -12.06 -2.49
C PRO A 38 17.94 -11.53 -3.90
N GLY A 39 17.65 -10.23 -4.02
CA GLY A 39 17.28 -9.62 -5.30
C GLY A 39 15.94 -10.07 -5.87
N GLU A 40 15.07 -10.58 -5.05
CA GLU A 40 13.68 -10.92 -5.40
C GLU A 40 12.71 -9.81 -5.01
N VAL A 41 11.71 -9.57 -5.86
CA VAL A 41 10.51 -8.81 -5.50
C VAL A 41 9.34 -9.78 -5.42
N LEU A 42 8.98 -10.18 -4.21
CA LEU A 42 7.81 -11.01 -3.94
C LEU A 42 6.58 -10.12 -3.78
N ALA A 43 5.67 -10.13 -4.74
CA ALA A 43 4.38 -9.48 -4.58
C ALA A 43 3.45 -10.33 -3.70
N LEU A 44 3.06 -9.80 -2.55
CA LEU A 44 2.10 -10.43 -1.65
C LEU A 44 0.72 -9.80 -1.85
N ILE A 45 -0.19 -10.55 -2.46
CA ILE A 45 -1.52 -10.08 -2.82
C ILE A 45 -2.58 -10.78 -1.95
N GLY A 46 -3.70 -10.11 -1.72
CA GLY A 46 -4.84 -10.71 -1.02
C GLY A 46 -5.85 -9.66 -0.62
N GLY A 47 -7.10 -10.08 -0.43
CA GLY A 47 -8.17 -9.22 0.06
C GLY A 47 -7.95 -8.75 1.50
N ASN A 48 -8.81 -7.83 1.95
CA ASN A 48 -8.84 -7.43 3.36
C ASN A 48 -9.22 -8.65 4.22
N GLY A 49 -8.51 -8.84 5.34
CA GLY A 49 -8.72 -10.01 6.20
C GLY A 49 -7.99 -11.29 5.76
N ALA A 50 -7.28 -11.31 4.63
CA ALA A 50 -6.54 -12.49 4.16
C ALA A 50 -5.38 -12.93 5.08
N GLY A 51 -4.97 -12.08 6.04
CA GLY A 51 -3.90 -12.38 7.00
C GLY A 51 -2.55 -11.71 6.70
N LYS A 52 -2.42 -10.93 5.60
CA LYS A 52 -1.16 -10.28 5.20
C LYS A 52 -0.52 -9.47 6.32
N SER A 53 -1.26 -8.55 6.93
CA SER A 53 -0.74 -7.71 8.03
C SER A 53 -0.38 -8.52 9.27
N THR A 54 -1.07 -9.65 9.53
CA THR A 54 -0.71 -10.56 10.62
C THR A 54 0.62 -11.24 10.33
N LEU A 55 0.84 -11.73 9.11
CA LEU A 55 2.09 -12.32 8.68
C LEU A 55 3.24 -11.31 8.81
N MET A 56 3.05 -10.07 8.31
CA MET A 56 4.07 -9.01 8.44
C MET A 56 4.40 -8.69 9.90
N LYS A 57 3.39 -8.62 10.77
CA LYS A 57 3.61 -8.40 12.21
C LYS A 57 4.37 -9.55 12.89
N ILE A 58 4.23 -10.78 12.42
CA ILE A 58 5.03 -11.93 12.86
C ILE A 58 6.48 -11.77 12.39
N ILE A 59 6.70 -11.47 11.10
CA ILE A 59 8.04 -11.26 10.53
C ILE A 59 8.75 -10.07 11.19
N MET A 60 8.01 -9.05 11.63
CA MET A 60 8.55 -7.91 12.35
C MET A 60 8.67 -8.13 13.87
N GLY A 61 8.36 -9.33 14.39
CA GLY A 61 8.46 -9.63 15.83
C GLY A 61 7.43 -8.91 16.71
N LEU A 62 6.34 -8.39 16.12
CA LEU A 62 5.23 -7.76 16.85
C LEU A 62 4.22 -8.79 17.37
N TYR A 63 4.10 -9.91 16.67
CA TYR A 63 3.26 -11.04 17.06
C TYR A 63 4.08 -12.33 17.08
N THR A 64 3.82 -13.21 18.02
CA THR A 64 4.29 -14.59 18.01
C THR A 64 3.36 -15.44 17.15
N TYR A 65 3.87 -16.50 16.55
CA TYR A 65 3.09 -17.52 15.85
C TYR A 65 2.81 -18.71 16.75
N ASP A 66 1.78 -19.50 16.43
CA ASP A 66 1.33 -20.63 17.27
C ASP A 66 1.96 -21.95 16.81
N GLY A 67 2.48 -22.02 15.59
CA GLY A 67 3.16 -23.18 15.02
C GLY A 67 3.89 -22.82 13.73
N GLY A 68 4.80 -23.68 13.31
CA GLY A 68 5.64 -23.48 12.12
C GLY A 68 7.07 -23.04 12.46
N GLU A 69 7.79 -22.58 11.45
CA GLU A 69 9.19 -22.18 11.56
C GLU A 69 9.44 -20.89 10.75
N LEU A 70 10.24 -19.99 11.33
CA LEU A 70 10.74 -18.77 10.69
C LEU A 70 12.26 -18.85 10.65
N SER A 71 12.86 -18.65 9.49
CA SER A 71 14.31 -18.59 9.32
C SER A 71 14.71 -17.32 8.57
N ILE A 72 15.83 -16.73 8.97
CA ILE A 72 16.44 -15.57 8.30
C ILE A 72 17.85 -15.99 7.89
N GLN A 73 18.17 -15.85 6.59
CA GLN A 73 19.46 -16.27 6.01
C GLN A 73 19.81 -17.73 6.32
N GLY A 74 18.78 -18.60 6.35
CA GLY A 74 18.93 -20.02 6.68
C GLY A 74 19.01 -20.36 8.15
N GLU A 75 19.06 -19.37 9.06
CA GLU A 75 19.09 -19.60 10.50
C GLU A 75 17.67 -19.54 11.09
N PRO A 76 17.20 -20.57 11.80
CA PRO A 76 15.94 -20.53 12.52
C PRO A 76 15.95 -19.41 13.57
N VAL A 77 14.87 -18.63 13.64
CA VAL A 77 14.78 -17.48 14.54
C VAL A 77 13.42 -17.39 15.23
N VAL A 78 13.42 -16.86 16.44
CA VAL A 78 12.23 -16.43 17.15
C VAL A 78 12.35 -14.93 17.39
N LEU A 79 11.46 -14.17 16.77
CA LEU A 79 11.42 -12.72 16.90
C LEU A 79 10.37 -12.34 17.95
N ASN A 80 10.79 -11.64 19.00
CA ASN A 80 9.91 -11.23 20.10
C ASN A 80 9.68 -9.70 20.12
N ARG A 81 10.49 -8.94 19.40
CA ARG A 81 10.46 -7.48 19.33
C ARG A 81 10.86 -7.01 17.94
N THR A 82 10.39 -5.84 17.55
CA THR A 82 10.77 -5.22 16.29
C THR A 82 12.29 -5.00 16.16
N SER A 83 12.99 -4.73 17.29
CA SER A 83 14.45 -4.63 17.28
C SER A 83 15.13 -5.90 16.77
N ASP A 84 14.57 -7.07 17.08
CA ASP A 84 15.16 -8.35 16.68
C ASP A 84 15.10 -8.55 15.15
N ALA A 85 14.03 -8.08 14.50
CA ALA A 85 13.89 -8.05 13.03
C ALA A 85 14.85 -7.04 12.39
N LEU A 86 14.94 -5.83 12.98
CA LEU A 86 15.84 -4.78 12.49
C LEU A 86 17.32 -5.20 12.55
N GLU A 87 17.74 -5.83 13.65
CA GLU A 87 19.12 -6.33 13.83
C GLU A 87 19.47 -7.45 12.84
N ARG A 88 18.47 -8.13 12.28
CA ARG A 88 18.63 -9.15 11.24
C ARG A 88 18.43 -8.62 9.83
N GLY A 89 18.39 -7.30 9.66
CA GLY A 89 18.29 -6.65 8.35
C GLY A 89 16.91 -6.70 7.71
N ILE A 90 15.83 -6.86 8.49
CA ILE A 90 14.45 -6.72 7.99
C ILE A 90 13.92 -5.34 8.37
N TYR A 91 13.44 -4.59 7.40
CA TYR A 91 12.83 -3.28 7.63
C TYR A 91 11.47 -3.18 6.92
N MET A 92 10.48 -2.61 7.62
CA MET A 92 9.15 -2.40 7.06
C MET A 92 8.88 -0.91 6.86
N VAL A 93 8.54 -0.55 5.63
CA VAL A 93 8.02 0.75 5.24
C VAL A 93 6.49 0.66 5.30
N PRO A 94 5.85 1.39 6.20
CA PRO A 94 4.40 1.32 6.39
C PRO A 94 3.65 2.02 5.24
N GLN A 95 2.37 1.73 5.10
CA GLN A 95 1.47 2.33 4.11
C GLN A 95 1.42 3.86 4.25
N GLU A 96 1.32 4.37 5.47
CA GLU A 96 1.45 5.80 5.78
C GLU A 96 2.82 6.04 6.42
N PRO A 97 3.69 6.88 5.83
CA PRO A 97 5.00 7.18 6.40
C PRO A 97 4.89 7.75 7.81
N LEU A 98 5.64 7.18 8.75
CA LEU A 98 5.61 7.55 10.16
C LEU A 98 6.75 8.53 10.48
N LEU A 99 6.72 9.71 9.85
CA LEU A 99 7.71 10.75 10.07
C LEU A 99 7.24 11.76 11.13
N PHE A 100 8.20 12.34 11.85
CA PHE A 100 7.96 13.48 12.74
C PHE A 100 7.89 14.77 11.91
N PRO A 101 6.72 15.41 11.77
CA PRO A 101 6.52 16.49 10.79
C PRO A 101 7.42 17.70 11.01
N ASN A 102 7.75 17.99 12.28
CA ASN A 102 8.55 19.16 12.68
C ASN A 102 10.05 18.93 12.66
N MET A 103 10.49 17.68 12.49
CA MET A 103 11.89 17.31 12.34
C MET A 103 12.33 17.41 10.89
N THR A 104 13.62 17.61 10.66
CA THR A 104 14.22 17.58 9.33
C THR A 104 14.21 16.15 8.76
N VAL A 105 14.45 16.02 7.46
CA VAL A 105 14.63 14.74 6.78
C VAL A 105 15.77 13.96 7.45
N GLU A 106 16.92 14.60 7.66
CA GLU A 106 18.06 13.97 8.33
C GLU A 106 17.69 13.46 9.73
N GLU A 107 17.08 14.30 10.56
CA GLU A 107 16.66 13.91 11.92
C GLU A 107 15.69 12.72 11.91
N ASN A 108 14.75 12.69 10.97
CA ASN A 108 13.84 11.57 10.80
C ASN A 108 14.57 10.27 10.44
N ILE A 109 15.57 10.34 9.55
CA ILE A 109 16.35 9.16 9.14
C ILE A 109 17.21 8.66 10.30
N LEU A 110 17.88 9.56 11.01
CA LEU A 110 18.86 9.22 12.05
C LEU A 110 18.24 8.83 13.39
N ILE A 111 16.94 8.98 13.58
CA ILE A 111 16.28 8.67 14.85
C ILE A 111 16.46 7.19 15.24
N GLY A 112 16.83 6.96 16.52
CA GLY A 112 17.01 5.63 17.09
C GLY A 112 18.36 4.96 16.78
N PHE A 113 19.29 5.64 16.12
CA PHE A 113 20.68 5.20 16.01
C PHE A 113 21.49 5.57 17.27
N ARG A 114 22.54 4.78 17.55
CA ARG A 114 23.44 5.00 18.69
C ARG A 114 24.78 5.63 18.30
N GLN A 115 25.11 5.59 17.01
CA GLN A 115 26.35 6.16 16.45
C GLN A 115 26.34 7.68 16.50
N SER A 116 27.50 8.30 16.33
CA SER A 116 27.62 9.75 16.30
C SER A 116 26.91 10.33 15.07
N LYS A 117 26.28 11.51 15.23
CA LYS A 117 25.57 12.19 14.14
C LYS A 117 26.48 12.41 12.91
N ALA A 118 27.77 12.72 13.14
CA ALA A 118 28.72 12.99 12.06
C ALA A 118 29.09 11.73 11.25
N GLU A 119 29.15 10.56 11.90
CA GLU A 119 29.36 9.28 11.21
C GLU A 119 28.14 8.90 10.40
N LEU A 120 26.94 8.94 11.00
CA LEU A 120 25.68 8.64 10.34
C LEU A 120 25.39 9.59 9.17
N HIS A 121 25.70 10.88 9.29
CA HIS A 121 25.56 11.84 8.20
C HIS A 121 26.42 11.45 6.98
N ARG A 122 27.68 11.07 7.22
CA ARG A 122 28.58 10.62 6.13
C ARG A 122 28.06 9.33 5.47
N GLU A 123 27.59 8.39 6.27
CA GLU A 123 27.01 7.14 5.78
C GLU A 123 25.73 7.39 5.01
N LEU A 124 24.85 8.27 5.49
CA LEU A 124 23.62 8.66 4.81
C LEU A 124 23.91 9.27 3.44
N LEU A 125 24.89 10.20 3.34
CA LEU A 125 25.29 10.78 2.06
C LEU A 125 25.85 9.73 1.10
N ALA A 126 26.62 8.75 1.60
CA ALA A 126 27.12 7.65 0.80
C ALA A 126 25.97 6.77 0.29
N THR A 127 25.04 6.40 1.16
CA THR A 127 23.83 5.62 0.82
C THR A 127 22.95 6.32 -0.23
N MET A 128 22.72 7.62 -0.06
CA MET A 128 21.96 8.42 -1.05
C MET A 128 22.67 8.46 -2.41
N LYS A 129 24.01 8.67 -2.41
CA LYS A 129 24.80 8.67 -3.64
C LYS A 129 24.75 7.31 -4.35
N GLU A 130 24.89 6.22 -3.60
CA GLU A 130 24.77 4.86 -4.13
C GLU A 130 23.37 4.56 -4.68
N ALA A 131 22.33 5.07 -4.02
CA ALA A 131 20.95 4.94 -4.47
C ALA A 131 20.64 5.86 -5.67
N GLY A 132 21.49 6.85 -5.96
CA GLY A 132 21.23 7.86 -6.99
C GLY A 132 20.12 8.83 -6.62
N TRP A 133 19.92 9.07 -5.31
CA TRP A 133 18.83 9.91 -4.80
C TRP A 133 19.37 11.28 -4.36
N ASP A 134 18.63 12.31 -4.75
CA ASP A 134 18.87 13.69 -4.34
C ASP A 134 17.67 14.16 -3.50
N LEU A 135 17.89 14.30 -2.20
CA LEU A 135 16.90 14.74 -1.23
C LEU A 135 17.53 15.77 -0.32
N ASP A 136 16.92 16.94 -0.18
CA ASP A 136 17.37 17.98 0.74
C ASP A 136 17.13 17.55 2.20
N LEU A 137 18.22 17.14 2.86
CA LEU A 137 18.21 16.64 4.23
C LEU A 137 17.80 17.69 5.26
N SER A 138 17.87 18.99 4.94
CA SER A 138 17.51 20.09 5.83
C SER A 138 16.03 20.44 5.83
N ARG A 139 15.27 19.99 4.82
CA ARG A 139 13.82 20.23 4.74
C ARG A 139 13.09 19.57 5.90
N LYS A 140 12.01 20.19 6.38
CA LYS A 140 11.11 19.58 7.36
C LYS A 140 10.25 18.50 6.69
N ALA A 141 10.02 17.40 7.39
CA ALA A 141 9.19 16.31 6.88
C ALA A 141 7.76 16.76 6.52
N SER A 142 7.21 17.77 7.19
CA SER A 142 5.90 18.37 6.86
C SER A 142 5.82 19.04 5.49
N SER A 143 6.97 19.34 4.86
CA SER A 143 7.01 19.95 3.51
C SER A 143 7.21 18.95 2.39
N LEU A 144 7.34 17.66 2.72
CA LEU A 144 7.57 16.59 1.75
C LEU A 144 6.25 16.11 1.15
N SER A 145 6.27 15.76 -0.14
CA SER A 145 5.21 14.95 -0.75
C SER A 145 5.18 13.54 -0.11
N ILE A 146 4.08 12.83 -0.27
CA ILE A 146 3.97 11.44 0.23
C ILE A 146 5.07 10.56 -0.39
N ALA A 147 5.39 10.74 -1.67
CA ALA A 147 6.46 10.01 -2.33
C ALA A 147 7.83 10.30 -1.70
N GLU A 148 8.16 11.56 -1.43
CA GLU A 148 9.39 11.92 -0.74
C GLU A 148 9.44 11.32 0.67
N GLN A 149 8.30 11.30 1.39
CA GLN A 149 8.21 10.67 2.71
C GLN A 149 8.44 9.15 2.65
N GLN A 150 7.93 8.46 1.62
CA GLN A 150 8.21 7.04 1.37
C GLN A 150 9.71 6.81 1.11
N LEU A 151 10.37 7.67 0.33
CA LEU A 151 11.82 7.60 0.11
C LEU A 151 12.61 7.78 1.41
N VAL A 152 12.18 8.67 2.29
CA VAL A 152 12.79 8.85 3.64
C VAL A 152 12.71 7.56 4.46
N GLU A 153 11.55 6.88 4.46
CA GLU A 153 11.39 5.59 5.14
C GLU A 153 12.29 4.50 4.53
N ILE A 154 12.39 4.44 3.20
CA ILE A 154 13.30 3.49 2.54
C ILE A 154 14.75 3.80 2.89
N LEU A 155 15.20 5.08 2.85
CA LEU A 155 16.54 5.49 3.26
C LEU A 155 16.85 5.11 4.71
N ARG A 156 15.88 5.25 5.60
CA ARG A 156 16.02 4.81 7.00
C ARG A 156 16.29 3.30 7.09
N GLY A 157 15.60 2.50 6.27
CA GLY A 157 15.85 1.07 6.16
C GLY A 157 17.24 0.75 5.62
N LEU A 158 17.67 1.43 4.55
CA LEU A 158 18.98 1.22 3.93
C LEU A 158 20.12 1.60 4.87
N LEU A 159 19.99 2.71 5.59
CA LEU A 159 21.00 3.13 6.58
C LEU A 159 21.10 2.13 7.76
N ARG A 160 20.05 1.32 7.99
CA ARG A 160 20.05 0.18 8.93
C ARG A 160 20.56 -1.12 8.31
N HIS A 161 21.16 -1.05 7.12
CA HIS A 161 21.67 -2.19 6.36
C HIS A 161 20.59 -3.25 6.09
N ALA A 162 19.35 -2.81 5.81
CA ALA A 162 18.26 -3.72 5.48
C ALA A 162 18.60 -4.54 4.24
N GLN A 163 18.49 -5.86 4.37
CA GLN A 163 18.63 -6.82 3.27
C GLN A 163 17.26 -7.27 2.74
N LEU A 164 16.23 -7.13 3.56
CA LEU A 164 14.84 -7.36 3.22
C LEU A 164 14.01 -6.12 3.56
N LEU A 165 13.35 -5.56 2.55
CA LEU A 165 12.39 -4.47 2.72
C LEU A 165 10.97 -4.99 2.54
N ILE A 166 10.08 -4.62 3.45
CA ILE A 166 8.64 -4.85 3.34
C ILE A 166 8.00 -3.51 3.00
N LEU A 167 7.34 -3.41 1.85
CA LEU A 167 6.63 -2.21 1.40
C LEU A 167 5.13 -2.49 1.46
N ASP A 168 4.42 -1.85 2.38
CA ASP A 168 2.99 -2.08 2.61
C ASP A 168 2.16 -1.02 1.86
N GLU A 169 1.54 -1.42 0.75
CA GLU A 169 0.72 -0.57 -0.15
C GLU A 169 1.36 0.79 -0.49
N PRO A 170 2.64 0.82 -0.91
CA PRO A 170 3.42 2.07 -0.97
C PRO A 170 2.93 3.07 -2.03
N THR A 171 2.04 2.66 -2.93
CA THR A 171 1.52 3.50 -4.03
C THR A 171 0.12 4.06 -3.75
N SER A 172 -0.47 3.76 -2.60
CA SER A 172 -1.89 4.08 -2.31
C SER A 172 -2.24 5.57 -2.45
N ALA A 173 -1.30 6.47 -2.13
CA ALA A 173 -1.47 7.92 -2.15
C ALA A 173 -0.56 8.62 -3.18
N LEU A 174 0.10 7.88 -4.08
CA LEU A 174 1.03 8.42 -5.05
C LEU A 174 0.36 8.78 -6.39
N THR A 175 0.86 9.82 -7.03
CA THR A 175 0.57 10.16 -8.42
C THR A 175 1.24 9.15 -9.38
N PHE A 176 0.82 9.15 -10.64
CA PHE A 176 1.35 8.22 -11.65
C PHE A 176 2.89 8.34 -11.84
N ASP A 177 3.43 9.57 -11.85
CA ASP A 177 4.86 9.79 -12.02
C ASP A 177 5.66 9.41 -10.77
N GLU A 178 5.08 9.61 -9.58
CA GLU A 178 5.66 9.17 -8.32
C GLU A 178 5.71 7.64 -8.23
N VAL A 179 4.67 6.93 -8.68
CA VAL A 179 4.66 5.46 -8.78
C VAL A 179 5.79 4.96 -9.67
N LYS A 180 6.00 5.57 -10.86
CA LYS A 180 7.12 5.20 -11.74
C LYS A 180 8.49 5.44 -11.08
N SER A 181 8.61 6.50 -10.30
CA SER A 181 9.85 6.81 -9.57
C SER A 181 10.11 5.78 -8.47
N LEU A 182 9.08 5.37 -7.73
CA LEU A 182 9.16 4.29 -6.74
C LEU A 182 9.54 2.95 -7.40
N PHE A 183 8.97 2.61 -8.56
CA PHE A 183 9.30 1.38 -9.28
C PHE A 183 10.74 1.34 -9.76
N ARG A 184 11.28 2.46 -10.22
CA ARG A 184 12.72 2.57 -10.51
C ARG A 184 13.56 2.31 -9.26
N CYS A 185 13.20 2.95 -8.15
CA CYS A 185 13.85 2.72 -6.86
C CYS A 185 13.83 1.23 -6.47
N VAL A 186 12.67 0.56 -6.53
CA VAL A 186 12.52 -0.88 -6.23
C VAL A 186 13.41 -1.73 -7.15
N SER A 187 13.46 -1.41 -8.45
CA SER A 187 14.30 -2.11 -9.42
C SER A 187 15.80 -1.94 -9.11
N ASP A 188 16.23 -0.75 -8.73
CA ASP A 188 17.62 -0.46 -8.35
C ASP A 188 18.01 -1.21 -7.07
N LEU A 189 17.17 -1.22 -6.06
CA LEU A 189 17.40 -1.96 -4.81
C LEU A 189 17.47 -3.48 -5.06
N ARG A 190 16.57 -4.01 -5.89
CA ARG A 190 16.60 -5.40 -6.32
C ARG A 190 17.92 -5.76 -6.99
N SER A 191 18.41 -4.91 -7.90
CA SER A 191 19.67 -5.14 -8.63
C SER A 191 20.90 -5.20 -7.70
N LYS A 192 20.80 -4.60 -6.50
CA LYS A 192 21.81 -4.63 -5.43
C LYS A 192 21.66 -5.83 -4.49
N GLY A 193 20.75 -6.77 -4.78
CA GLY A 193 20.54 -7.98 -4.00
C GLY A 193 19.59 -7.80 -2.81
N ILE A 194 18.94 -6.64 -2.63
CA ILE A 194 17.95 -6.44 -1.58
C ILE A 194 16.69 -7.21 -1.96
N GLY A 195 16.19 -8.07 -1.06
CA GLY A 195 14.90 -8.74 -1.19
C GLY A 195 13.77 -7.78 -0.83
N ILE A 196 12.65 -7.88 -1.52
CA ILE A 196 11.52 -6.97 -1.31
C ILE A 196 10.23 -7.77 -1.21
N ILE A 197 9.47 -7.62 -0.13
CA ILE A 197 8.07 -8.03 -0.05
C ILE A 197 7.23 -6.80 -0.39
N TYR A 198 6.55 -6.85 -1.53
CA TYR A 198 5.71 -5.77 -2.02
C TYR A 198 4.24 -6.12 -1.83
N ILE A 199 3.58 -5.49 -0.86
CA ILE A 199 2.17 -5.74 -0.58
C ILE A 199 1.34 -4.77 -1.41
N THR A 200 0.43 -5.30 -2.22
CA THR A 200 -0.49 -4.50 -3.02
C THR A 200 -1.79 -5.26 -3.29
N HIS A 201 -2.84 -4.54 -3.61
CA HIS A 201 -4.07 -5.07 -4.18
C HIS A 201 -4.22 -4.73 -5.67
N ARG A 202 -3.24 -4.05 -6.29
CA ARG A 202 -3.24 -3.57 -7.67
C ARG A 202 -2.47 -4.53 -8.58
N LEU A 203 -3.19 -5.38 -9.30
CA LEU A 203 -2.56 -6.39 -10.18
C LEU A 203 -1.64 -5.80 -11.25
N ALA A 204 -1.93 -4.58 -11.74
CA ALA A 204 -1.06 -3.91 -12.73
C ALA A 204 0.37 -3.69 -12.19
N GLU A 205 0.49 -3.32 -10.90
CA GLU A 205 1.78 -3.11 -10.26
C GLU A 205 2.58 -4.42 -10.15
N VAL A 206 1.88 -5.53 -9.87
CA VAL A 206 2.52 -6.85 -9.75
C VAL A 206 3.22 -7.25 -11.04
N PHE A 207 2.56 -7.09 -12.19
CA PHE A 207 3.14 -7.43 -13.49
C PHE A 207 4.28 -6.47 -13.90
N GLU A 208 4.35 -5.28 -13.32
CA GLU A 208 5.38 -4.30 -13.64
C GLU A 208 6.68 -4.53 -12.86
N ILE A 209 6.59 -4.87 -11.56
CA ILE A 209 7.79 -4.89 -10.70
C ILE A 209 8.13 -6.25 -10.08
N ALA A 210 7.15 -7.17 -9.93
CA ALA A 210 7.38 -8.41 -9.23
C ALA A 210 8.19 -9.43 -10.05
N THR A 211 9.04 -10.18 -9.36
CA THR A 211 9.66 -11.39 -9.89
C THR A 211 8.86 -12.64 -9.56
N HIS A 212 8.29 -12.65 -8.36
CA HIS A 212 7.43 -13.71 -7.83
C HIS A 212 6.15 -13.12 -7.24
N VAL A 213 5.15 -13.97 -7.17
CA VAL A 213 3.85 -13.63 -6.58
C VAL A 213 3.43 -14.69 -5.56
N ALA A 214 2.82 -14.25 -4.47
CA ALA A 214 2.09 -15.09 -3.53
C ALA A 214 0.72 -14.46 -3.27
N ILE A 215 -0.35 -15.25 -3.45
CA ILE A 215 -1.72 -14.80 -3.20
C ILE A 215 -2.21 -15.43 -1.91
N MET A 216 -2.56 -14.57 -0.95
CA MET A 216 -3.17 -14.96 0.32
C MET A 216 -4.68 -14.79 0.26
N ARG A 217 -5.40 -15.82 0.67
CA ARG A 217 -6.86 -15.82 0.85
C ARG A 217 -7.23 -16.68 2.06
N ASP A 218 -8.08 -16.15 2.92
CA ASP A 218 -8.62 -16.87 4.10
C ASP A 218 -7.56 -17.55 4.99
N GLY A 219 -6.38 -16.94 5.05
CA GLY A 219 -5.27 -17.41 5.88
C GLY A 219 -4.39 -18.49 5.25
N VAL A 220 -4.53 -18.76 3.94
CA VAL A 220 -3.68 -19.70 3.18
C VAL A 220 -3.07 -19.04 1.95
N ILE A 221 -1.99 -19.59 1.42
CA ILE A 221 -1.47 -19.25 0.09
C ILE A 221 -2.23 -20.07 -0.95
N THR A 222 -2.89 -19.40 -1.89
CA THR A 222 -3.68 -20.03 -2.96
C THR A 222 -2.89 -20.19 -4.25
N ILE A 223 -2.00 -19.25 -4.54
CA ILE A 223 -1.11 -19.23 -5.70
C ILE A 223 0.26 -18.72 -5.23
N GLN A 224 1.32 -19.34 -5.74
CA GLN A 224 2.70 -18.90 -5.51
C GLN A 224 3.59 -19.35 -6.67
N GLY A 225 4.50 -18.47 -7.08
CA GLY A 225 5.52 -18.80 -8.08
C GLY A 225 6.07 -17.59 -8.82
N PRO A 226 6.95 -17.82 -9.81
CA PRO A 226 7.48 -16.76 -10.67
C PRO A 226 6.35 -16.07 -11.45
N ILE A 227 6.37 -14.74 -11.50
CA ILE A 227 5.29 -13.97 -12.16
C ILE A 227 5.19 -14.29 -13.66
N SER A 228 6.28 -14.67 -14.29
CA SER A 228 6.33 -15.08 -15.70
C SER A 228 5.48 -16.31 -16.03
N GLY A 229 5.12 -17.11 -15.03
CA GLY A 229 4.26 -18.29 -15.16
C GLY A 229 2.77 -18.01 -15.08
N PHE A 230 2.35 -16.74 -14.86
CA PHE A 230 0.95 -16.40 -14.62
C PHE A 230 0.46 -15.30 -15.58
N VAL A 231 -0.81 -15.38 -15.94
CA VAL A 231 -1.55 -14.31 -16.57
C VAL A 231 -2.50 -13.65 -15.55
N ARG A 232 -3.05 -12.49 -15.90
CA ARG A 232 -3.90 -11.72 -14.98
C ARG A 232 -5.09 -12.53 -14.47
N GLU A 233 -5.68 -13.34 -15.33
CA GLU A 233 -6.83 -14.20 -15.05
C GLU A 233 -6.52 -15.24 -13.97
N ASP A 234 -5.30 -15.76 -13.93
CA ASP A 234 -4.86 -16.73 -12.91
C ASP A 234 -4.79 -16.06 -11.53
N LEU A 235 -4.23 -14.84 -11.48
CA LEU A 235 -4.15 -14.10 -10.23
C LEU A 235 -5.54 -13.70 -9.72
N VAL A 236 -6.45 -13.32 -10.62
CA VAL A 236 -7.85 -13.03 -10.27
C VAL A 236 -8.53 -14.27 -9.69
N LYS A 237 -8.37 -15.45 -10.32
CA LYS A 237 -8.90 -16.73 -9.80
C LYS A 237 -8.36 -17.04 -8.40
N GLY A 238 -7.06 -16.80 -8.15
CA GLY A 238 -6.46 -17.02 -6.84
C GLY A 238 -7.06 -16.15 -5.73
N LEU A 239 -7.57 -14.98 -6.08
CA LEU A 239 -8.23 -14.04 -5.16
C LEU A 239 -9.69 -14.37 -4.88
N LEU A 240 -10.38 -15.03 -5.83
CA LEU A 240 -11.81 -15.37 -5.73
C LEU A 240 -12.03 -16.63 -4.87
N PRO A 241 -13.15 -16.74 -4.15
CA PRO A 241 -13.55 -17.98 -3.49
C PRO A 241 -13.62 -19.17 -4.47
N PRO A 242 -13.38 -20.43 -4.01
CA PRO A 242 -13.33 -21.60 -4.89
C PRO A 242 -14.59 -21.83 -5.72
N ASP A 243 -15.75 -21.46 -5.17
CA ASP A 243 -17.08 -21.68 -5.78
C ASP A 243 -17.60 -20.45 -6.55
N SER A 244 -16.78 -19.41 -6.71
CA SER A 244 -17.14 -18.27 -7.54
C SER A 244 -16.92 -18.63 -9.01
N ASP A 245 -17.96 -19.21 -9.65
CA ASP A 245 -18.02 -19.24 -11.11
C ASP A 245 -17.82 -17.83 -11.64
N THR A 246 -16.70 -17.59 -12.29
CA THR A 246 -16.37 -16.29 -12.90
C THR A 246 -17.47 -15.82 -13.87
N GLU A 247 -18.19 -16.76 -14.50
CA GLU A 247 -19.35 -16.49 -15.33
C GLU A 247 -20.59 -16.13 -14.53
N ALA A 248 -20.83 -16.77 -13.37
CA ALA A 248 -21.95 -16.46 -12.49
C ALA A 248 -21.77 -15.09 -11.81
N ALA A 249 -20.56 -14.76 -11.34
CA ALA A 249 -20.25 -13.46 -10.76
C ALA A 249 -20.31 -12.31 -11.80
N GLN A 250 -20.10 -12.60 -13.09
CA GLN A 250 -20.35 -11.65 -14.17
C GLN A 250 -21.84 -11.56 -14.52
N LYS A 251 -22.61 -12.65 -14.40
CA LYS A 251 -24.05 -12.65 -14.61
C LYS A 251 -24.84 -12.04 -13.44
N GLU A 252 -24.42 -12.25 -12.19
CA GLU A 252 -25.05 -11.58 -11.04
C GLU A 252 -24.76 -10.07 -11.00
N ARG A 253 -23.71 -9.59 -11.68
CA ARG A 253 -23.48 -8.15 -11.89
C ARG A 253 -24.41 -7.53 -12.93
N SER A 254 -25.14 -8.33 -13.69
CA SER A 254 -26.33 -7.91 -14.43
C SER A 254 -27.57 -7.88 -13.51
N THR A 255 -27.43 -7.40 -12.25
CA THR A 255 -28.59 -6.89 -11.52
C THR A 255 -29.27 -5.89 -12.43
N GLU A 256 -30.56 -6.05 -12.66
CA GLU A 256 -31.40 -5.11 -13.38
C GLU A 256 -31.10 -3.71 -12.85
N VAL A 257 -30.22 -3.00 -13.58
CA VAL A 257 -29.98 -1.57 -13.32
C VAL A 257 -31.32 -0.94 -13.63
N ARG A 258 -32.07 -0.58 -12.58
CA ARG A 258 -33.30 0.19 -12.80
C ARG A 258 -32.94 1.41 -13.61
N PRO A 259 -33.56 1.62 -14.75
CA PRO A 259 -33.23 2.77 -15.59
C PRO A 259 -33.47 4.06 -14.77
N VAL A 260 -32.44 4.90 -14.73
CA VAL A 260 -32.54 6.20 -14.05
C VAL A 260 -33.51 7.08 -14.85
N ASP A 261 -34.47 7.67 -14.18
CA ASP A 261 -35.38 8.64 -14.80
C ASP A 261 -34.75 10.03 -14.80
N TYR A 262 -34.07 10.37 -15.89
CA TYR A 262 -33.43 11.67 -16.10
C TYR A 262 -34.44 12.81 -16.38
N THR A 263 -35.75 12.52 -16.45
CA THR A 263 -36.81 13.55 -16.54
C THR A 263 -37.29 14.01 -15.17
N ALA A 264 -36.96 13.25 -14.11
CA ALA A 264 -37.26 13.60 -12.73
C ALA A 264 -36.42 14.81 -12.25
N ALA A 265 -36.82 15.46 -11.17
CA ALA A 265 -36.02 16.48 -10.52
C ALA A 265 -34.75 15.86 -9.90
N PRO A 266 -33.56 16.45 -10.07
CA PRO A 266 -32.35 15.94 -9.48
C PRO A 266 -32.39 16.04 -7.95
N VAL A 267 -31.85 15.02 -7.27
CA VAL A 267 -31.69 15.02 -5.79
C VAL A 267 -30.58 15.98 -5.39
N LEU A 268 -29.46 15.97 -6.14
CA LEU A 268 -28.35 16.89 -5.95
C LEU A 268 -28.04 17.58 -7.27
N GLU A 269 -27.88 18.91 -7.26
CA GLU A 269 -27.46 19.68 -8.42
C GLU A 269 -26.38 20.67 -8.03
N LEU A 270 -25.27 20.66 -8.76
CA LEU A 270 -24.21 21.66 -8.68
C LEU A 270 -24.29 22.55 -9.90
N LYS A 271 -24.22 23.88 -9.70
CA LYS A 271 -24.25 24.88 -10.76
C LYS A 271 -23.04 25.79 -10.64
N ASP A 272 -22.14 25.70 -11.61
CA ASP A 272 -20.89 26.49 -11.68
C ASP A 272 -20.11 26.46 -10.36
N PHE A 273 -20.15 25.31 -9.67
CA PHE A 273 -19.69 25.15 -8.30
C PHE A 273 -18.16 25.17 -8.22
N SER A 274 -17.62 26.01 -7.35
CA SER A 274 -16.18 26.25 -7.24
C SER A 274 -15.74 26.31 -5.76
N GLY A 275 -14.56 25.76 -5.49
CA GLY A 275 -13.91 25.77 -4.19
C GLY A 275 -12.37 25.68 -4.35
N TYR A 276 -11.66 25.43 -3.26
CA TYR A 276 -10.21 25.23 -3.33
C TYR A 276 -9.93 23.94 -4.09
N GLY A 277 -9.07 24.01 -5.13
CA GLY A 277 -8.63 22.85 -5.93
C GLY A 277 -9.60 22.41 -7.02
N PHE A 278 -10.75 23.05 -7.19
CA PHE A 278 -11.69 22.76 -8.28
C PHE A 278 -12.50 24.02 -8.67
N SER A 279 -13.02 24.07 -9.90
CA SER A 279 -13.81 25.20 -10.39
C SER A 279 -14.80 24.81 -11.46
N GLY A 280 -15.94 25.53 -11.53
CA GLY A 280 -16.90 25.47 -12.62
C GLY A 280 -17.63 24.12 -12.76
N ILE A 281 -17.80 23.37 -11.67
CA ILE A 281 -18.43 22.05 -11.70
C ILE A 281 -19.93 22.17 -11.89
N ASN A 282 -20.43 21.52 -12.95
CA ASN A 282 -21.85 21.33 -13.21
C ASN A 282 -22.15 19.83 -13.16
N MET A 283 -23.03 19.42 -12.25
CA MET A 283 -23.31 18.01 -11.98
C MET A 283 -24.74 17.84 -11.48
N LYS A 284 -25.39 16.75 -11.88
CA LYS A 284 -26.71 16.36 -11.36
C LYS A 284 -26.69 14.91 -10.95
N VAL A 285 -27.37 14.60 -9.86
CA VAL A 285 -27.62 13.25 -9.38
C VAL A 285 -29.13 13.05 -9.28
N TYR A 286 -29.64 11.99 -9.87
CA TYR A 286 -31.08 11.72 -9.93
C TYR A 286 -31.50 10.64 -8.92
N PRO A 287 -32.78 10.52 -8.59
CA PRO A 287 -33.27 9.49 -7.67
C PRO A 287 -32.87 8.08 -8.14
N GLY A 288 -32.24 7.31 -7.26
CA GLY A 288 -31.79 5.93 -7.56
C GLY A 288 -30.53 5.83 -8.43
N GLU A 289 -29.92 6.96 -8.82
CA GLU A 289 -28.67 6.99 -9.56
C GLU A 289 -27.46 6.76 -8.62
N ILE A 290 -26.49 5.99 -9.11
CA ILE A 290 -25.13 5.94 -8.54
C ILE A 290 -24.20 6.67 -9.51
N LEU A 291 -23.84 7.90 -9.17
CA LEU A 291 -22.93 8.71 -9.97
C LEU A 291 -21.48 8.47 -9.53
N GLY A 292 -20.68 7.90 -10.42
CA GLY A 292 -19.25 7.71 -10.21
C GLY A 292 -18.44 8.98 -10.52
N VAL A 293 -17.68 9.50 -9.55
CA VAL A 293 -16.77 10.63 -9.74
C VAL A 293 -15.34 10.12 -9.81
N ALA A 294 -14.77 10.05 -11.02
CA ALA A 294 -13.41 9.59 -11.26
C ALA A 294 -12.42 10.75 -11.45
N GLY A 295 -11.16 10.52 -11.16
CA GLY A 295 -10.07 11.47 -11.33
C GLY A 295 -8.78 10.99 -10.68
N VAL A 296 -7.64 11.52 -11.12
CA VAL A 296 -6.32 11.27 -10.52
C VAL A 296 -6.19 11.94 -9.15
N VAL A 297 -5.16 11.58 -8.39
CA VAL A 297 -4.79 12.27 -7.14
C VAL A 297 -4.57 13.77 -7.44
N GLY A 298 -5.14 14.65 -6.61
CA GLY A 298 -5.10 16.10 -6.83
C GLY A 298 -6.12 16.66 -7.82
N ALA A 299 -7.05 15.85 -8.34
CA ALA A 299 -8.10 16.31 -9.25
C ALA A 299 -9.23 17.11 -8.57
N GLY A 300 -9.13 17.41 -7.27
CA GLY A 300 -10.12 18.20 -6.54
C GLY A 300 -11.38 17.45 -6.09
N ARG A 301 -11.42 16.10 -6.20
CA ARG A 301 -12.62 15.30 -5.83
C ARG A 301 -12.95 15.37 -4.36
N THR A 302 -11.96 15.22 -3.50
CA THR A 302 -12.11 15.31 -2.04
C THR A 302 -12.52 16.72 -1.65
N GLU A 303 -11.85 17.72 -2.19
CA GLU A 303 -12.11 19.14 -1.96
C GLU A 303 -13.54 19.52 -2.39
N MET A 304 -14.02 19.00 -3.53
CA MET A 304 -15.40 19.17 -3.98
C MET A 304 -16.39 18.56 -2.97
N ALA A 305 -16.15 17.32 -2.56
CA ALA A 305 -17.04 16.62 -1.63
C ALA A 305 -17.08 17.30 -0.25
N THR A 306 -15.93 17.68 0.30
CA THR A 306 -15.84 18.39 1.60
C THR A 306 -16.47 19.79 1.53
N THR A 307 -16.35 20.49 0.39
CA THR A 307 -17.00 21.78 0.17
C THR A 307 -18.54 21.65 0.09
N ILE A 308 -19.04 20.62 -0.64
CA ILE A 308 -20.49 20.32 -0.67
C ILE A 308 -21.01 20.02 0.73
N PHE A 309 -20.24 19.28 1.52
CA PHE A 309 -20.61 18.86 2.88
C PHE A 309 -20.46 19.98 3.92
N GLY A 310 -19.98 21.19 3.50
CA GLY A 310 -19.87 22.38 4.36
C GLY A 310 -18.70 22.32 5.34
N MET A 311 -17.65 21.57 5.02
CA MET A 311 -16.37 21.53 5.75
C MET A 311 -15.41 22.60 5.23
N ASP A 312 -15.47 22.90 3.93
CA ASP A 312 -14.63 23.87 3.25
C ASP A 312 -15.44 25.05 2.72
N LYS A 313 -14.74 26.14 2.40
CA LYS A 313 -15.37 27.39 1.94
C LYS A 313 -15.74 27.31 0.46
N VAL A 314 -16.99 27.62 0.15
CA VAL A 314 -17.46 27.83 -1.24
C VAL A 314 -16.85 29.10 -1.80
N LEU A 315 -16.29 29.05 -3.00
CA LEU A 315 -15.72 30.19 -3.73
C LEU A 315 -16.67 30.70 -4.81
N GLY A 316 -17.60 29.87 -5.30
CA GLY A 316 -18.58 30.25 -6.31
C GLY A 316 -19.61 29.17 -6.60
N GLY A 317 -20.67 29.54 -7.31
CA GLY A 317 -21.72 28.63 -7.74
C GLY A 317 -22.74 28.27 -6.66
N GLN A 318 -23.52 27.22 -6.92
CA GLN A 318 -24.62 26.78 -6.06
C GLN A 318 -24.65 25.27 -5.87
N VAL A 319 -25.11 24.83 -4.71
CA VAL A 319 -25.44 23.45 -4.37
C VAL A 319 -26.91 23.35 -3.99
N LEU A 320 -27.67 22.62 -4.74
CA LEU A 320 -29.10 22.39 -4.52
C LEU A 320 -29.34 20.93 -4.10
N LEU A 321 -29.98 20.71 -2.98
CA LEU A 321 -30.41 19.40 -2.50
C LEU A 321 -31.94 19.34 -2.53
N ASN A 322 -32.51 18.45 -3.32
CA ASN A 322 -33.97 18.38 -3.58
C ASN A 322 -34.55 19.76 -3.96
N GLY A 323 -33.83 20.55 -4.76
CA GLY A 323 -34.20 21.90 -5.16
C GLY A 323 -34.00 22.98 -4.10
N GLN A 324 -33.62 22.62 -2.87
CA GLN A 324 -33.34 23.57 -1.80
C GLN A 324 -31.85 23.99 -1.82
N ASP A 325 -31.57 25.28 -1.79
CA ASP A 325 -30.21 25.81 -1.72
C ASP A 325 -29.55 25.53 -0.36
N ILE A 326 -28.46 24.75 -0.41
CA ILE A 326 -27.62 24.42 0.75
C ILE A 326 -26.22 25.01 0.64
N THR A 327 -25.97 25.90 -0.31
CA THR A 327 -24.65 26.49 -0.61
C THR A 327 -24.06 27.16 0.65
N GLY A 328 -22.85 26.78 1.02
CA GLY A 328 -22.12 27.35 2.15
C GLY A 328 -22.74 27.11 3.53
N LYS A 329 -23.75 26.25 3.65
CA LYS A 329 -24.28 25.82 4.94
C LYS A 329 -23.23 25.03 5.72
N LYS A 330 -23.27 25.13 7.05
CA LYS A 330 -22.40 24.32 7.91
C LYS A 330 -22.78 22.84 7.85
N THR A 331 -21.82 21.96 8.04
CA THR A 331 -21.98 20.48 7.99
C THR A 331 -23.22 19.98 8.72
N ARG A 332 -23.48 20.48 9.94
CA ARG A 332 -24.70 20.12 10.71
C ARG A 332 -26.00 20.43 9.96
N GLN A 333 -26.05 21.55 9.23
CA GLN A 333 -27.23 21.97 8.48
C GLN A 333 -27.39 21.16 7.19
N VAL A 334 -26.26 20.78 6.59
CA VAL A 334 -26.21 19.90 5.40
C VAL A 334 -26.75 18.52 5.76
N ILE A 335 -26.32 17.94 6.89
CA ILE A 335 -26.84 16.66 7.42
C ILE A 335 -28.34 16.77 7.72
N GLN A 336 -28.79 17.86 8.34
CA GLN A 336 -30.22 18.07 8.62
C GLN A 336 -31.08 18.22 7.35
N ALA A 337 -30.48 18.67 6.25
CA ALA A 337 -31.12 18.72 4.93
C ALA A 337 -31.19 17.35 4.23
N GLY A 338 -30.54 16.32 4.76
CA GLY A 338 -30.60 14.94 4.28
C GLY A 338 -29.41 14.46 3.45
N LEU A 339 -28.30 15.22 3.39
CA LEU A 339 -27.05 14.78 2.79
C LEU A 339 -26.11 14.22 3.88
N ASN A 340 -25.74 12.93 3.76
CA ASN A 340 -24.89 12.22 4.70
C ASN A 340 -23.66 11.64 3.99
#